data_bf8d99120da1a044c5f59c843da1f2a2
#
_entry.id   bf8d99120da1a044c5f59c843da1f2a2
#
_cell.length_a   1.000
_cell.length_b   1.000
_cell.length_c   1.000
_cell.angle_alpha   90.00
_cell.angle_beta   90.00
_cell.angle_gamma   90.00
#
_symmetry.space_group_name_H-M   'P 1'
#
loop_
_entity.id
_entity.type
_entity.pdbx_description
1 polymer ?
#
loop_
_entity_poly.entity_id
_entity_poly.type
_entity_poly.pdbx_seq_one_letter_code
_entity_poly.pdbx_strand_id
1 'polypeptide(L)'
;MKRTMQILVGMVGLLNFLIGLGFLFNPSKMATEFALSPLGTQGMATMRADFPAFFLTGAIFSLIGAWRADRTPLMVPLMLLTFALLGRFVSIALDGAAPTTVPPMIIEAAMIGLLGLAYRSFGKQAN
;
A
#
# COMPACT_ATOMS: atom_id res chain seq x y z
N MET A 1 12.02 20.00 -6.18
CA MET A 1 10.66 19.50 -5.89
C MET A 1 10.39 18.14 -6.54
N LYS A 2 10.47 18.07 -7.87
CA LYS A 2 10.22 16.82 -8.61
C LYS A 2 11.09 15.64 -8.17
N ARG A 3 12.41 15.85 -8.03
CA ARG A 3 13.36 14.83 -7.59
C ARG A 3 13.06 14.36 -6.14
N THR A 4 12.69 15.29 -5.27
CA THR A 4 12.29 14.96 -3.91
C THR A 4 11.06 14.05 -3.92
N MET A 5 10.07 14.35 -4.75
CA MET A 5 8.88 13.51 -4.90
C MET A 5 9.22 12.13 -5.46
N GLN A 6 10.14 12.05 -6.41
CA GLN A 6 10.62 10.75 -6.93
C GLN A 6 11.22 9.88 -5.81
N ILE A 7 12.05 10.48 -4.96
CA ILE A 7 12.66 9.77 -3.84
C ILE A 7 11.60 9.31 -2.85
N LEU A 8 10.69 10.18 -2.47
CA LEU A 8 9.64 9.87 -1.49
C LEU A 8 8.69 8.78 -2.02
N VAL A 9 8.26 8.88 -3.26
CA VAL A 9 7.42 7.84 -3.90
C VAL A 9 8.19 6.53 -4.04
N GLY A 10 9.47 6.60 -4.36
CA GLY A 10 10.35 5.42 -4.38
C GLY A 10 10.43 4.73 -3.02
N MET A 11 10.48 5.50 -1.94
CA MET A 11 10.47 4.95 -0.57
C MET A 11 9.13 4.30 -0.24
N VAL A 12 8.01 4.89 -0.64
CA VAL A 12 6.68 4.27 -0.50
C VAL A 12 6.63 2.94 -1.26
N GLY A 13 7.12 2.94 -2.50
CA GLY A 13 7.21 1.72 -3.30
C GLY A 13 8.07 0.65 -2.65
N LEU A 14 9.24 1.01 -2.16
CA LEU A 14 10.14 0.06 -1.48
C LEU A 14 9.50 -0.52 -0.21
N LEU A 15 8.86 0.32 0.61
CA LEU A 15 8.17 -0.14 1.81
C LEU A 15 7.10 -1.19 1.48
N ASN A 16 6.23 -0.88 0.52
CA ASN A 16 5.17 -1.79 0.10
C ASN A 16 5.74 -3.08 -0.53
N PHE A 17 6.84 -2.96 -1.27
CA PHE A 17 7.53 -4.11 -1.84
C PHE A 17 8.02 -5.07 -0.75
N LEU A 18 8.65 -4.55 0.29
CA LEU A 18 9.15 -5.34 1.42
C LEU A 18 8.00 -6.00 2.20
N ILE A 19 6.90 -5.28 2.41
CA ILE A 19 5.71 -5.85 3.06
C ILE A 19 5.15 -7.00 2.20
N GLY A 20 5.04 -6.79 0.90
CA GLY A 20 4.56 -7.83 -0.02
C GLY A 20 5.43 -9.08 -0.01
N LEU A 21 6.75 -8.93 -0.01
CA LEU A 21 7.68 -10.06 0.13
C LEU A 21 7.53 -10.75 1.48
N GLY A 22 7.29 -9.98 2.54
CA GLY A 22 7.04 -10.54 3.88
C GLY A 22 5.84 -11.48 3.88
N PHE A 23 4.73 -11.07 3.30
CA PHE A 23 3.54 -11.93 3.18
C PHE A 23 3.78 -13.15 2.29
N LEU A 24 4.59 -13.02 1.26
CA LEU A 24 4.87 -14.13 0.34
C LEU A 24 5.75 -15.20 1.01
N PHE A 25 6.80 -14.80 1.70
CA PHE A 25 7.82 -15.70 2.24
C PHE A 25 7.68 -16.01 3.73
N ASN A 26 7.10 -15.10 4.52
CA ASN A 26 6.90 -15.29 5.96
C ASN A 26 5.50 -14.79 6.40
N PRO A 27 4.43 -15.42 5.88
CA PRO A 27 3.06 -14.97 6.16
C PRO A 27 2.68 -15.07 7.65
N SER A 28 3.22 -16.03 8.38
CA SER A 28 2.92 -16.20 9.82
C SER A 28 3.34 -14.99 10.65
N LYS A 29 4.55 -14.47 10.39
CA LYS A 29 5.04 -13.26 11.07
C LYS A 29 4.22 -12.04 10.67
N MET A 30 3.94 -11.89 9.38
CA MET A 30 3.15 -10.77 8.88
C MET A 30 1.72 -10.81 9.41
N ALA A 31 1.14 -12.01 9.54
CA ALA A 31 -0.18 -12.19 10.12
C ALA A 31 -0.25 -11.59 11.54
N THR A 32 0.74 -11.89 12.36
CA THR A 32 0.83 -11.36 13.72
C THR A 32 0.90 -9.84 13.72
N GLU A 33 1.74 -9.25 12.89
CA GLU A 33 1.93 -7.80 12.81
C GLU A 33 0.67 -7.09 12.28
N PHE A 34 -0.11 -7.76 11.43
CA PHE A 34 -1.34 -7.22 10.86
C PHE A 34 -2.61 -7.66 11.61
N ALA A 35 -2.45 -8.27 12.78
CA ALA A 35 -3.57 -8.75 13.61
C ALA A 35 -4.47 -9.74 12.85
N LEU A 36 -3.86 -10.67 12.11
CA LEU A 36 -4.56 -11.66 11.31
C LEU A 36 -4.33 -13.06 11.87
N SER A 37 -5.34 -13.92 11.77
CA SER A 37 -5.25 -15.33 12.15
C SER A 37 -5.81 -16.18 11.00
N PRO A 38 -4.94 -16.74 10.15
CA PRO A 38 -5.40 -17.55 9.02
C PRO A 38 -5.97 -18.88 9.49
N LEU A 39 -7.11 -19.27 8.91
CA LEU A 39 -7.76 -20.54 9.20
C LEU A 39 -7.21 -21.61 8.26
N GLY A 40 -6.43 -22.51 8.83
CA GLY A 40 -5.89 -23.67 8.13
C GLY A 40 -5.04 -23.34 6.90
N THR A 41 -4.84 -24.34 6.07
CA THR A 41 -4.04 -24.23 4.85
C THR A 41 -4.67 -23.24 3.84
N GLN A 42 -5.99 -23.23 3.74
CA GLN A 42 -6.70 -22.32 2.82
C GLN A 42 -6.52 -20.87 3.24
N GLY A 43 -6.65 -20.56 4.53
CA GLY A 43 -6.43 -19.20 5.02
C GLY A 43 -4.98 -18.74 4.80
N MET A 44 -4.02 -19.65 5.00
CA MET A 44 -2.62 -19.37 4.72
C MET A 44 -2.37 -19.10 3.22
N ALA A 45 -3.00 -19.88 2.34
CA ALA A 45 -2.91 -19.69 0.89
C ALA A 45 -3.47 -18.33 0.47
N THR A 46 -4.61 -17.92 1.02
CA THR A 46 -5.21 -16.61 0.77
C THR A 46 -4.27 -15.47 1.17
N MET A 47 -3.67 -15.58 2.36
CA MET A 47 -2.70 -14.58 2.81
C MET A 47 -1.47 -14.50 1.91
N ARG A 48 -0.96 -15.65 1.48
CA ARG A 48 0.23 -15.73 0.63
C ARG A 48 -0.05 -15.27 -0.80
N ALA A 49 -1.31 -15.24 -1.22
CA ALA A 49 -1.71 -14.80 -2.56
C ALA A 49 -2.19 -13.34 -2.57
N ASP A 50 -3.21 -13.02 -1.79
CA ASP A 50 -3.94 -11.76 -1.92
C ASP A 50 -3.17 -10.57 -1.32
N PHE A 51 -2.49 -10.75 -0.21
CA PHE A 51 -1.72 -9.67 0.41
C PHE A 51 -0.49 -9.29 -0.41
N PRO A 52 0.34 -10.24 -0.88
CA PRO A 52 1.41 -9.88 -1.82
C PRO A 52 0.89 -9.24 -3.10
N ALA A 53 -0.24 -9.71 -3.64
CA ALA A 53 -0.84 -9.10 -4.83
C ALA A 53 -1.15 -7.62 -4.60
N PHE A 54 -1.76 -7.28 -3.46
CA PHE A 54 -2.04 -5.90 -3.09
C PHE A 54 -0.77 -5.07 -2.95
N PHE A 55 0.16 -5.50 -2.10
CA PHE A 55 1.35 -4.72 -1.77
C PHE A 55 2.34 -4.64 -2.92
N LEU A 56 2.59 -5.74 -3.63
CA LEU A 56 3.54 -5.76 -4.75
C LEU A 56 3.02 -4.97 -5.95
N THR A 57 1.73 -5.03 -6.23
CA THR A 57 1.13 -4.22 -7.31
C THR A 57 1.29 -2.73 -7.00
N GLY A 58 0.92 -2.30 -5.80
CA GLY A 58 1.10 -0.91 -5.39
C GLY A 58 2.57 -0.47 -5.42
N ALA A 59 3.48 -1.36 -4.99
CA ALA A 59 4.91 -1.09 -4.99
C ALA A 59 5.46 -0.90 -6.40
N ILE A 60 5.17 -1.83 -7.30
CA ILE A 60 5.69 -1.80 -8.68
C ILE A 60 5.23 -0.53 -9.40
N PHE A 61 3.94 -0.19 -9.33
CA PHE A 61 3.42 1.02 -9.97
C PHE A 61 3.95 2.30 -9.33
N SER A 62 4.16 2.33 -8.01
CA SER A 62 4.83 3.45 -7.35
C SER A 62 6.26 3.63 -7.84
N LEU A 63 7.02 2.55 -7.94
CA LEU A 63 8.41 2.58 -8.40
C LEU A 63 8.51 3.01 -9.87
N ILE A 64 7.60 2.54 -10.73
CA ILE A 64 7.54 2.97 -12.13
C ILE A 64 7.24 4.47 -12.20
N GLY A 65 6.24 4.94 -11.47
CA GLY A 65 5.88 6.35 -11.40
C GLY A 65 7.04 7.22 -10.91
N ALA A 66 7.73 6.77 -9.86
CA ALA A 66 8.89 7.47 -9.32
C ALA A 66 10.03 7.56 -10.34
N TRP A 67 10.40 6.43 -10.95
CA TRP A 67 11.49 6.39 -11.91
C TRP A 67 11.24 7.27 -13.13
N ARG A 68 10.03 7.17 -13.70
CA ARG A 68 9.67 7.92 -14.92
C ARG A 68 9.22 9.36 -14.63
N ALA A 69 9.02 9.70 -13.36
CA ALA A 69 8.36 10.95 -12.94
C ALA A 69 7.02 11.14 -13.68
N ASP A 70 6.28 10.03 -13.81
CA ASP A 70 5.01 9.97 -14.52
C ASP A 70 3.88 9.74 -13.52
N ARG A 71 2.86 10.58 -13.59
CA ARG A 71 1.70 10.48 -12.69
C ARG A 71 0.79 9.29 -12.98
N THR A 72 0.77 8.80 -14.22
CA THR A 72 -0.18 7.78 -14.64
C THR A 72 -0.07 6.49 -13.84
N PRO A 73 1.12 5.90 -13.63
CA PRO A 73 1.25 4.70 -12.80
C PRO A 73 0.80 4.90 -11.35
N LEU A 74 0.88 6.13 -10.82
CA LEU A 74 0.52 6.42 -9.43
C LEU A 74 -0.98 6.27 -9.15
N MET A 75 -1.81 6.22 -10.19
CA MET A 75 -3.25 5.97 -10.02
C MET A 75 -3.51 4.63 -9.35
N VAL A 76 -2.69 3.62 -9.64
CA VAL A 76 -2.88 2.28 -9.08
C VAL A 76 -2.66 2.26 -7.55
N PRO A 77 -1.51 2.67 -7.01
CA PRO A 77 -1.34 2.69 -5.56
C PRO A 77 -2.29 3.68 -4.87
N LEU A 78 -2.64 4.79 -5.51
CA LEU A 78 -3.63 5.72 -4.96
C LEU A 78 -4.98 5.04 -4.78
N MET A 79 -5.45 4.28 -5.77
CA MET A 79 -6.72 3.56 -5.69
C MET A 79 -6.65 2.46 -4.62
N LEU A 80 -5.59 1.67 -4.61
CA LEU A 80 -5.42 0.59 -3.64
C LEU A 80 -5.45 1.11 -2.20
N LEU A 81 -4.68 2.14 -1.91
CA LEU A 81 -4.62 2.74 -0.57
C LEU A 81 -5.92 3.44 -0.18
N THR A 82 -6.57 4.12 -1.13
CA THR A 82 -7.84 4.80 -0.89
C THR A 82 -8.93 3.78 -0.52
N PHE A 83 -9.04 2.68 -1.26
CA PHE A 83 -10.00 1.63 -0.94
C PHE A 83 -9.67 0.94 0.37
N ALA A 84 -8.40 0.73 0.67
CA ALA A 84 -7.98 0.17 1.95
C ALA A 84 -8.41 1.07 3.12
N LEU A 85 -8.15 2.37 3.01
CA LEU A 85 -8.52 3.34 4.04
C LEU A 85 -10.04 3.45 4.19
N LEU A 86 -10.79 3.46 3.09
CA LEU A 86 -12.26 3.44 3.13
C LEU A 86 -12.78 2.19 3.85
N GLY A 87 -12.19 1.02 3.56
CA GLY A 87 -12.53 -0.22 4.25
C GLY A 87 -12.32 -0.13 5.76
N ARG A 88 -11.26 0.52 6.19
CA ARG A 88 -11.02 0.73 7.63
C ARG A 88 -12.06 1.63 8.27
N PHE A 89 -12.50 2.68 7.59
CA PHE A 89 -13.58 3.53 8.09
C PHE A 89 -14.91 2.76 8.20
N VAL A 90 -15.21 1.92 7.20
CA VAL A 90 -16.39 1.05 7.26
C VAL A 90 -16.29 0.09 8.45
N SER A 91 -15.11 -0.48 8.68
CA SER A 91 -14.88 -1.38 9.81
C SER A 91 -15.08 -0.68 11.15
N ILE A 92 -14.61 0.55 11.31
CA ILE A 92 -14.85 1.34 12.52
C ILE A 92 -16.36 1.53 12.75
N ALA A 93 -17.10 1.84 11.68
CA ALA A 93 -18.55 2.07 11.77
C ALA A 93 -19.31 0.79 12.14
N LEU A 94 -18.91 -0.37 11.64
CA LEU A 94 -19.62 -1.63 11.82
C LEU A 94 -19.11 -2.45 13.01
N ASP A 95 -17.81 -2.45 13.25
CA ASP A 95 -17.15 -3.35 14.21
C ASP A 95 -16.55 -2.60 15.40
N GLY A 96 -16.46 -1.27 15.32
CA GLY A 96 -15.81 -0.45 16.32
C GLY A 96 -14.30 -0.32 16.10
N ALA A 97 -13.64 0.46 16.97
CA ALA A 97 -12.22 0.72 16.90
C ALA A 97 -11.47 -0.01 18.02
N ALA A 98 -10.31 -0.61 17.66
CA ALA A 98 -9.36 -1.17 18.60
C ALA A 98 -8.20 -0.18 18.82
N PRO A 99 -7.37 -0.34 19.90
CA PRO A 99 -6.20 0.51 20.10
C PRO A 99 -5.21 0.48 18.93
N THR A 100 -5.20 -0.61 18.16
CA THR A 100 -4.34 -0.81 17.01
C THR A 100 -4.95 -0.39 15.67
N THR A 101 -6.16 0.18 15.68
CA THR A 101 -6.89 0.57 14.46
C THR A 101 -6.28 1.81 13.78
N VAL A 102 -5.97 2.83 14.57
CA VAL A 102 -5.56 4.16 14.05
C VAL A 102 -4.17 4.19 13.41
N PRO A 103 -3.12 3.55 13.98
CA PRO A 103 -1.78 3.65 13.40
C PRO A 103 -1.68 3.27 11.92
N PRO A 104 -2.22 2.13 11.44
CA PRO A 104 -2.17 1.84 10.01
C PRO A 104 -2.97 2.82 9.16
N MET A 105 -4.06 3.40 9.69
CA MET A 105 -4.84 4.42 8.98
C MET A 105 -4.03 5.69 8.75
N ILE A 106 -3.22 6.10 9.74
CA ILE A 106 -2.35 7.27 9.63
C ILE A 106 -1.29 7.02 8.54
N ILE A 107 -0.69 5.84 8.52
CA ILE A 107 0.31 5.47 7.52
C ILE A 107 -0.31 5.49 6.11
N GLU A 108 -1.48 4.89 5.95
CA GLU A 108 -2.20 4.87 4.67
C GLU A 108 -2.57 6.28 4.21
N ALA A 109 -3.09 7.11 5.11
CA ALA A 109 -3.43 8.50 4.81
C ALA A 109 -2.19 9.31 4.41
N ALA A 110 -1.07 9.12 5.10
CA ALA A 110 0.20 9.77 4.78
C ALA A 110 0.71 9.37 3.40
N MET A 111 0.66 8.07 3.08
CA MET A 111 1.03 7.57 1.75
C MET A 111 0.12 8.12 0.65
N ILE A 112 -1.20 8.18 0.88
CA ILE A 112 -2.16 8.76 -0.06
C ILE A 112 -1.83 10.23 -0.30
N GLY A 113 -1.58 10.99 0.77
CA GLY A 113 -1.21 12.41 0.67
C GLY A 113 0.06 12.62 -0.14
N LEU A 114 1.10 11.84 0.13
CA LEU A 114 2.37 11.90 -0.56
C LEU A 114 2.23 11.54 -2.05
N LEU A 115 1.54 10.44 -2.35
CA LEU A 115 1.29 10.01 -3.73
C LEU A 115 0.42 11.02 -4.47
N GLY A 116 -0.55 11.65 -3.80
CA GLY A 116 -1.39 12.70 -4.37
C GLY A 116 -0.58 13.95 -4.72
N LEU A 117 0.33 14.36 -3.85
CA LEU A 117 1.24 15.46 -4.13
C LEU A 117 2.18 15.15 -5.30
N ALA A 118 2.71 13.93 -5.33
CA ALA A 118 3.54 13.47 -6.43
C ALA A 118 2.75 13.42 -7.74
N TYR A 119 1.51 12.95 -7.70
CA TYR A 119 0.61 12.94 -8.86
C TYR A 119 0.44 14.34 -9.46
N ARG A 120 0.31 15.36 -8.61
CA ARG A 120 0.24 16.75 -9.07
C ARG A 120 1.57 17.27 -9.58
N SER A 121 2.68 16.85 -8.95
CA SER A 121 4.03 17.30 -9.29
C SER A 121 4.58 16.66 -10.57
N PHE A 122 4.21 15.38 -10.84
CA PHE A 122 4.66 14.67 -12.03
C PHE A 122 3.79 15.03 -13.22
N GLY A 123 4.42 15.18 -14.38
CA GLY A 123 3.69 15.32 -15.63
C GLY A 123 3.22 13.97 -16.17
N LYS A 124 2.30 14.01 -17.13
CA LYS A 124 1.97 12.84 -17.94
C LYS A 124 3.05 12.71 -19.00
N GLN A 125 3.65 11.51 -19.11
CA GLN A 125 4.65 11.26 -20.14
C GLN A 125 3.99 11.36 -21.52
N ALA A 126 4.64 12.07 -22.45
CA ALA A 126 4.24 12.04 -23.85
C ALA A 126 4.58 10.68 -24.45
N ASN A 127 3.61 10.10 -25.18
CA ASN A 127 3.83 8.84 -25.91
C ASN A 127 4.60 9.10 -27.19
#